data_63a03b33e492672afeee683ab6f241d0
#
_entry.id   63a03b33e492672afeee683ab6f241d0
#
_cell.length_a   1.000
_cell.length_b   1.000
_cell.length_c   1.000
_cell.angle_alpha   90.00
_cell.angle_beta   90.00
_cell.angle_gamma   90.00
#
_symmetry.space_group_name_H-M   'P 1'
#
loop_
_entity.id
_entity.type
_entity.pdbx_description
1 polymer ?
#
loop_
_entity_poly.entity_id
_entity_poly.type
_entity_poly.pdbx_seq_one_letter_code
_entity_poly.pdbx_strand_id
1 'polypeptide(L)'
;MQIADKFSNGAFPPGGGAPDITDQLQQQRAYHRRILWQRTLALWWPRIVLIALGGLVAGIAGQYVLDYPVYILAPVFALVILFLITWRTQFGLFVVAISSTAIAPQILAIKSLSIYPALPLLLWLFFVLLIQAAFRVRKPVLPSFWAIWPLLGLLLMSFVSNILIQLIWSYGVSHKIGSQPIILDEAYGIALFCLPLLIIAVTTTALTERDKWVDYIQTAFFLLSVALAVFVMIEFKRIGATIYTFRFSEPKLGWMTLKAISQLLALGAMIGYARLLCATSWRTRIAYGIATVLILVGVYFCLQNSWWLEVGLAMVVITLAHSRRLFVVLCFACLPLLPVVKAEIDKLASVKTADFYRFIIWQDALRVWSKSPLFGVGPGNFWAYDQRFTQLPLYLRDFAKTGLGVSHNGFLQILAELGPLGVFFYLSFAVVIVVISTRIVRRSNTPETRNDRILAMVGMGLVCGSLVGDFTSGAMFLQPRQVGSSGSITQIFSTWIIYGCVMYKDQLWRMARWGLKLEK
;
A
#
# COMPACT_ATOMS: atom_id res chain seq x y z
N MET A 1 -8.22 -20.76 -30.29
CA MET A 1 -7.58 -21.97 -30.80
C MET A 1 -8.29 -23.27 -30.37
N GLN A 2 -9.33 -23.23 -29.53
CA GLN A 2 -10.12 -24.43 -29.12
C GLN A 2 -11.31 -24.75 -30.04
N ILE A 3 -11.57 -23.97 -31.08
CA ILE A 3 -12.65 -24.24 -32.05
C ILE A 3 -12.17 -25.11 -33.20
N ALA A 4 -10.87 -25.14 -33.50
CA ALA A 4 -10.34 -25.94 -34.60
C ALA A 4 -10.31 -27.46 -34.29
N ASP A 5 -10.16 -27.86 -33.01
CA ASP A 5 -10.10 -29.28 -32.62
C ASP A 5 -11.47 -29.97 -32.53
N LYS A 6 -12.56 -29.22 -32.57
CA LYS A 6 -13.92 -29.79 -32.53
C LYS A 6 -14.44 -30.27 -33.89
N PHE A 7 -13.72 -29.95 -34.96
CA PHE A 7 -14.14 -30.28 -36.33
C PHE A 7 -13.40 -31.48 -36.95
N SER A 8 -12.42 -32.09 -36.24
CA SER A 8 -11.62 -33.18 -36.81
C SER A 8 -12.19 -34.59 -36.56
N ASN A 9 -13.18 -34.78 -35.68
CA ASN A 9 -13.67 -36.12 -35.31
C ASN A 9 -15.18 -36.31 -35.32
N GLY A 10 -15.93 -35.52 -36.10
CA GLY A 10 -17.38 -35.70 -36.23
C GLY A 10 -17.74 -36.28 -37.57
N ALA A 11 -18.04 -37.61 -37.63
CA ALA A 11 -18.78 -38.18 -38.75
C ALA A 11 -20.10 -37.44 -38.91
N PHE A 12 -20.27 -36.73 -40.04
CA PHE A 12 -21.52 -36.03 -40.37
C PHE A 12 -22.65 -37.07 -40.45
N PRO A 13 -23.80 -36.89 -39.78
CA PRO A 13 -24.92 -37.76 -39.99
C PRO A 13 -25.37 -37.65 -41.45
N PRO A 14 -25.63 -38.77 -42.11
CA PRO A 14 -26.08 -38.77 -43.48
C PRO A 14 -27.49 -38.16 -43.55
N GLY A 15 -27.61 -37.00 -44.19
CA GLY A 15 -28.89 -36.33 -44.45
C GLY A 15 -29.03 -34.87 -44.07
N GLY A 16 -28.08 -34.29 -43.29
CA GLY A 16 -28.09 -32.87 -43.01
C GLY A 16 -27.36 -32.11 -44.12
N GLY A 17 -28.07 -31.27 -44.89
CA GLY A 17 -27.46 -30.36 -45.85
C GLY A 17 -26.30 -29.58 -45.17
N ALA A 18 -25.15 -29.50 -45.81
CA ALA A 18 -23.98 -28.76 -45.30
C ALA A 18 -24.46 -27.33 -44.96
N PRO A 19 -24.20 -26.83 -43.75
CA PRO A 19 -24.62 -25.49 -43.38
C PRO A 19 -23.99 -24.53 -44.40
N ASP A 20 -24.82 -23.63 -44.94
CA ASP A 20 -24.39 -22.68 -45.95
C ASP A 20 -23.16 -21.90 -45.45
N ILE A 21 -22.04 -22.07 -46.11
CA ILE A 21 -20.78 -21.41 -45.77
C ILE A 21 -20.97 -19.89 -45.68
N THR A 22 -21.92 -19.36 -46.46
CA THR A 22 -22.35 -17.94 -46.44
C THR A 22 -22.90 -17.54 -45.08
N ASP A 23 -23.77 -18.37 -44.46
CA ASP A 23 -24.34 -18.08 -43.16
C ASP A 23 -23.30 -18.14 -42.04
N GLN A 24 -22.37 -19.10 -42.08
CA GLN A 24 -21.25 -19.18 -41.13
C GLN A 24 -20.34 -17.95 -41.24
N LEU A 25 -20.02 -17.51 -42.44
CA LEU A 25 -19.24 -16.29 -42.66
C LEU A 25 -19.96 -15.03 -42.21
N GLN A 26 -21.29 -14.94 -42.41
CA GLN A 26 -22.07 -13.82 -41.92
C GLN A 26 -22.11 -13.80 -40.38
N GLN A 27 -22.32 -14.94 -39.72
CA GLN A 27 -22.27 -15.06 -38.24
C GLN A 27 -20.91 -14.70 -37.68
N GLN A 28 -19.81 -15.15 -38.31
CA GLN A 28 -18.46 -14.75 -37.90
C GLN A 28 -18.23 -13.23 -38.06
N ARG A 29 -18.66 -12.64 -39.18
CA ARG A 29 -18.56 -11.19 -39.38
C ARG A 29 -19.39 -10.39 -38.39
N ALA A 30 -20.60 -10.84 -38.08
CA ALA A 30 -21.46 -10.22 -37.08
C ALA A 30 -20.83 -10.31 -35.67
N TYR A 31 -20.27 -11.48 -35.32
CA TYR A 31 -19.55 -11.69 -34.06
C TYR A 31 -18.31 -10.78 -33.96
N HIS A 32 -17.48 -10.71 -35.01
CA HIS A 32 -16.32 -9.81 -35.03
C HIS A 32 -16.70 -8.32 -34.94
N ARG A 33 -17.76 -7.89 -35.63
CA ARG A 33 -18.29 -6.51 -35.52
C ARG A 33 -18.75 -6.22 -34.10
N ARG A 34 -19.45 -7.16 -33.46
CA ARG A 34 -19.93 -7.00 -32.07
C ARG A 34 -18.77 -6.85 -31.09
N ILE A 35 -17.70 -7.67 -31.22
CA ILE A 35 -16.51 -7.57 -30.38
C ILE A 35 -15.79 -6.24 -30.61
N LEU A 36 -15.60 -5.84 -31.87
CA LEU A 36 -14.98 -4.56 -32.19
C LEU A 36 -15.78 -3.40 -31.60
N TRP A 37 -17.10 -3.43 -31.72
CA TRP A 37 -17.97 -2.41 -31.13
C TRP A 37 -17.88 -2.35 -29.62
N GLN A 38 -17.91 -3.49 -28.95
CA GLN A 38 -17.74 -3.56 -27.50
C GLN A 38 -16.38 -3.02 -27.05
N ARG A 39 -15.30 -3.39 -27.74
CA ARG A 39 -13.96 -2.85 -27.47
C ARG A 39 -13.90 -1.35 -27.66
N THR A 40 -14.47 -0.84 -28.74
CA THR A 40 -14.51 0.60 -29.02
C THR A 40 -15.30 1.34 -27.94
N LEU A 41 -16.46 0.82 -27.56
CA LEU A 41 -17.32 1.42 -26.52
C LEU A 41 -16.61 1.44 -25.15
N ALA A 42 -15.94 0.36 -24.77
CA ALA A 42 -15.19 0.27 -23.52
C ALA A 42 -14.00 1.25 -23.44
N LEU A 43 -13.37 1.53 -24.60
CA LEU A 43 -12.30 2.50 -24.68
C LEU A 43 -12.82 3.95 -24.68
N TRP A 44 -13.98 4.18 -25.28
CA TRP A 44 -14.55 5.52 -25.41
C TRP A 44 -15.42 5.94 -24.23
N TRP A 45 -16.09 5.00 -23.58
CA TRP A 45 -17.00 5.33 -22.49
C TRP A 45 -16.36 6.15 -21.34
N PRO A 46 -15.19 5.77 -20.80
CA PRO A 46 -14.53 6.59 -19.80
C PRO A 46 -14.12 7.97 -20.33
N ARG A 47 -13.79 8.05 -21.63
CA ARG A 47 -13.45 9.33 -22.28
C ARG A 47 -14.66 10.24 -22.42
N ILE A 48 -15.81 9.67 -22.78
CA ILE A 48 -17.09 10.41 -22.87
C ILE A 48 -17.46 10.97 -21.49
N VAL A 49 -17.34 10.17 -20.44
CA VAL A 49 -17.58 10.62 -19.05
C VAL A 49 -16.63 11.76 -18.68
N LEU A 50 -15.34 11.66 -19.04
CA LEU A 50 -14.37 12.72 -18.81
C LEU A 50 -14.64 14.00 -19.60
N ILE A 51 -15.06 13.88 -20.84
CA ILE A 51 -15.45 15.03 -21.66
C ILE A 51 -16.69 15.71 -21.07
N ALA A 52 -17.69 14.93 -20.62
CA ALA A 52 -18.88 15.47 -19.97
C ALA A 52 -18.54 16.17 -18.64
N LEU A 53 -17.69 15.54 -17.79
CA LEU A 53 -17.17 16.16 -16.57
C LEU A 53 -16.35 17.41 -16.86
N GLY A 54 -15.52 17.37 -17.90
CA GLY A 54 -14.73 18.52 -18.35
C GLY A 54 -15.61 19.69 -18.79
N GLY A 55 -16.68 19.42 -19.53
CA GLY A 55 -17.68 20.40 -19.93
C GLY A 55 -18.39 21.02 -18.73
N LEU A 56 -18.80 20.18 -17.76
CA LEU A 56 -19.42 20.65 -16.52
C LEU A 56 -18.48 21.54 -15.70
N VAL A 57 -17.23 21.09 -15.50
CA VAL A 57 -16.21 21.85 -14.77
C VAL A 57 -15.89 23.17 -15.49
N ALA A 58 -15.75 23.14 -16.82
CA ALA A 58 -15.50 24.35 -17.61
C ALA A 58 -16.68 25.34 -17.53
N GLY A 59 -17.94 24.83 -17.52
CA GLY A 59 -19.13 25.66 -17.35
C GLY A 59 -19.19 26.34 -15.99
N ILE A 60 -18.90 25.60 -14.91
CA ILE A 60 -18.85 26.16 -13.55
C ILE A 60 -17.66 27.12 -13.41
N ALA A 61 -16.48 26.73 -13.89
CA ALA A 61 -15.27 27.52 -13.78
C ALA A 61 -15.34 28.82 -14.61
N GLY A 62 -16.07 28.82 -15.72
CA GLY A 62 -16.25 30.01 -16.57
C GLY A 62 -16.88 31.22 -15.84
N GLN A 63 -17.61 30.96 -14.76
CA GLN A 63 -18.17 32.03 -13.90
C GLN A 63 -17.13 32.68 -12.96
N TYR A 64 -15.99 31.98 -12.69
CA TYR A 64 -15.01 32.41 -11.69
C TYR A 64 -13.61 32.67 -12.28
N VAL A 65 -13.48 32.65 -13.61
CA VAL A 65 -12.17 32.69 -14.33
C VAL A 65 -11.36 33.95 -14.00
N LEU A 66 -12.03 35.08 -13.88
CA LEU A 66 -11.34 36.37 -13.78
C LEU A 66 -10.71 36.64 -12.40
N ASP A 67 -11.27 36.02 -11.35
CA ASP A 67 -10.83 36.32 -9.98
C ASP A 67 -9.82 35.28 -9.43
N TYR A 68 -9.86 34.02 -9.92
CA TYR A 68 -9.09 32.93 -9.34
C TYR A 68 -8.58 31.91 -10.37
N PRO A 69 -7.52 32.23 -11.14
CA PRO A 69 -7.02 31.33 -12.22
C PRO A 69 -6.56 29.96 -11.72
N VAL A 70 -6.12 29.84 -10.46
CA VAL A 70 -5.69 28.55 -9.86
C VAL A 70 -6.85 27.56 -9.76
N TYR A 71 -8.08 28.03 -9.48
CA TYR A 71 -9.27 27.16 -9.40
C TYR A 71 -9.69 26.57 -10.76
N ILE A 72 -9.16 27.10 -11.85
CA ILE A 72 -9.42 26.60 -13.21
C ILE A 72 -8.30 25.69 -13.68
N LEU A 73 -7.06 26.07 -13.44
CA LEU A 73 -5.89 25.29 -13.85
C LEU A 73 -5.86 23.94 -13.13
N ALA A 74 -6.22 23.88 -11.84
CA ALA A 74 -6.21 22.63 -11.08
C ALA A 74 -7.23 21.59 -11.61
N PRO A 75 -8.52 21.92 -11.86
CA PRO A 75 -9.46 20.99 -12.49
C PRO A 75 -9.06 20.55 -13.90
N VAL A 76 -8.55 21.48 -14.73
CA VAL A 76 -8.08 21.15 -16.09
C VAL A 76 -6.92 20.18 -16.02
N PHE A 77 -5.94 20.42 -15.14
CA PHE A 77 -4.82 19.52 -14.93
C PHE A 77 -5.28 18.15 -14.42
N ALA A 78 -6.23 18.11 -13.47
CA ALA A 78 -6.83 16.87 -12.97
C ALA A 78 -7.51 16.09 -14.10
N LEU A 79 -8.27 16.76 -14.97
CA LEU A 79 -8.92 16.11 -16.13
C LEU A 79 -7.91 15.54 -17.12
N VAL A 80 -6.81 16.27 -17.40
CA VAL A 80 -5.73 15.77 -18.25
C VAL A 80 -5.11 14.49 -17.63
N ILE A 81 -4.87 14.49 -16.33
CA ILE A 81 -4.35 13.31 -15.64
C ILE A 81 -5.34 12.15 -15.74
N LEU A 82 -6.61 12.38 -15.46
CA LEU A 82 -7.66 11.34 -15.55
C LEU A 82 -7.78 10.80 -16.99
N PHE A 83 -7.64 11.65 -17.99
CA PHE A 83 -7.62 11.24 -19.39
C PHE A 83 -6.41 10.34 -19.69
N LEU A 84 -5.20 10.72 -19.24
CA LEU A 84 -3.99 9.92 -19.41
C LEU A 84 -4.07 8.57 -18.70
N ILE A 85 -4.65 8.53 -17.49
CA ILE A 85 -4.92 7.29 -16.73
C ILE A 85 -5.85 6.38 -17.54
N THR A 86 -6.89 6.95 -18.16
CA THR A 86 -7.85 6.21 -18.97
C THR A 86 -7.21 5.66 -20.24
N TRP A 87 -6.28 6.40 -20.81
CA TRP A 87 -5.58 5.98 -22.03
C TRP A 87 -4.59 4.83 -21.77
N ARG A 88 -3.81 4.92 -20.67
CA ARG A 88 -2.83 3.90 -20.28
C ARG A 88 -2.93 3.60 -18.79
N THR A 89 -3.54 2.49 -18.47
CA THR A 89 -3.78 2.07 -17.08
C THR A 89 -2.50 1.84 -16.28
N GLN A 90 -1.38 1.45 -16.93
CA GLN A 90 -0.08 1.34 -16.26
C GLN A 90 0.46 2.71 -15.84
N PHE A 91 0.29 3.71 -16.71
CA PHE A 91 0.61 5.09 -16.36
C PHE A 91 -0.30 5.57 -15.23
N GLY A 92 -1.58 5.15 -15.21
CA GLY A 92 -2.50 5.40 -14.12
C GLY A 92 -1.97 4.85 -12.78
N LEU A 93 -1.50 3.61 -12.76
CA LEU A 93 -0.90 3.02 -11.57
C LEU A 93 0.36 3.79 -11.12
N PHE A 94 1.21 4.20 -12.06
CA PHE A 94 2.38 5.02 -11.77
C PHE A 94 1.98 6.37 -11.15
N VAL A 95 0.96 7.05 -11.68
CA VAL A 95 0.45 8.31 -11.13
C VAL A 95 -0.14 8.10 -9.73
N VAL A 96 -0.90 7.02 -9.50
CA VAL A 96 -1.39 6.65 -8.16
C VAL A 96 -0.21 6.45 -7.20
N ALA A 97 0.84 5.73 -7.61
CA ALA A 97 2.02 5.50 -6.80
C ALA A 97 2.73 6.81 -6.42
N ILE A 98 2.93 7.73 -7.38
CA ILE A 98 3.55 9.04 -7.10
C ILE A 98 2.64 9.92 -6.24
N SER A 99 1.35 9.98 -6.53
CA SER A 99 0.39 10.79 -5.78
C SER A 99 0.12 10.28 -4.36
N SER A 100 0.49 9.04 -4.07
CA SER A 100 0.45 8.48 -2.71
C SER A 100 1.62 8.92 -1.84
N THR A 101 2.65 9.52 -2.44
CA THR A 101 3.84 9.95 -1.70
C THR A 101 3.59 11.27 -0.95
N ALA A 102 4.49 11.58 -0.02
CA ALA A 102 4.43 12.79 0.79
C ALA A 102 4.37 14.11 -0.02
N ILE A 103 4.67 14.05 -1.32
CA ILE A 103 4.71 15.22 -2.21
C ILE A 103 3.30 15.71 -2.57
N ALA A 104 2.31 14.82 -2.57
CA ALA A 104 0.96 15.19 -2.94
C ALA A 104 0.26 15.96 -1.80
N PRO A 105 -0.28 17.18 -2.06
CA PRO A 105 -1.02 17.92 -1.06
C PRO A 105 -2.36 17.25 -0.75
N GLN A 106 -2.89 17.53 0.42
CA GLN A 106 -4.27 17.21 0.75
C GLN A 106 -5.21 18.01 -0.15
N ILE A 107 -6.13 17.33 -0.85
CA ILE A 107 -7.09 17.99 -1.74
C ILE A 107 -8.27 18.53 -0.96
N LEU A 108 -8.80 17.74 -0.02
CA LEU A 108 -10.02 18.05 0.68
C LEU A 108 -9.95 17.53 2.12
N ALA A 109 -10.45 18.33 3.06
CA ALA A 109 -10.68 17.92 4.44
C ALA A 109 -12.18 17.97 4.72
N ILE A 110 -12.79 16.81 4.99
CA ILE A 110 -14.18 16.73 5.42
C ILE A 110 -14.18 16.26 6.87
N LYS A 111 -14.42 17.18 7.80
CA LYS A 111 -14.32 16.90 9.25
C LYS A 111 -12.95 16.28 9.61
N SER A 112 -12.93 15.02 10.04
CA SER A 112 -11.72 14.27 10.39
C SER A 112 -11.09 13.52 9.22
N LEU A 113 -11.74 13.48 8.05
CA LEU A 113 -11.27 12.75 6.88
C LEU A 113 -10.46 13.65 5.94
N SER A 114 -9.19 13.36 5.79
CA SER A 114 -8.32 14.03 4.81
C SER A 114 -8.24 13.22 3.53
N ILE A 115 -8.69 13.80 2.42
CA ILE A 115 -8.68 13.15 1.11
C ILE A 115 -7.41 13.59 0.36
N TYR A 116 -6.58 12.61 0.04
CA TYR A 116 -5.38 12.76 -0.76
C TYR A 116 -5.61 12.29 -2.20
N PRO A 117 -4.86 12.80 -3.19
CA PRO A 117 -5.07 12.49 -4.60
C PRO A 117 -5.03 11.00 -4.93
N ALA A 118 -4.24 10.21 -4.20
CA ALA A 118 -4.07 8.78 -4.46
C ALA A 118 -5.38 8.00 -4.40
N LEU A 119 -6.28 8.32 -3.47
CA LEU A 119 -7.54 7.59 -3.31
C LEU A 119 -8.50 7.81 -4.48
N PRO A 120 -8.89 9.05 -4.86
CA PRO A 120 -9.76 9.25 -6.02
C PRO A 120 -9.11 8.76 -7.33
N LEU A 121 -7.80 8.87 -7.50
CA LEU A 121 -7.09 8.35 -8.67
C LEU A 121 -7.12 6.81 -8.71
N LEU A 122 -6.97 6.13 -7.56
CA LEU A 122 -7.12 4.68 -7.45
C LEU A 122 -8.55 4.23 -7.82
N LEU A 123 -9.56 4.91 -7.28
CA LEU A 123 -10.96 4.61 -7.56
C LEU A 123 -11.30 4.84 -9.04
N TRP A 124 -10.77 5.90 -9.65
CA TRP A 124 -10.91 6.13 -11.08
C TRP A 124 -10.25 5.03 -11.91
N LEU A 125 -9.01 4.66 -11.57
CA LEU A 125 -8.29 3.57 -12.24
C LEU A 125 -9.04 2.24 -12.09
N PHE A 126 -9.57 1.93 -10.91
CA PHE A 126 -10.40 0.77 -10.67
C PHE A 126 -11.65 0.78 -11.55
N PHE A 127 -12.36 1.91 -11.63
CA PHE A 127 -13.54 2.08 -12.48
C PHE A 127 -13.20 1.83 -13.96
N VAL A 128 -12.10 2.39 -14.45
CA VAL A 128 -11.63 2.15 -15.82
C VAL A 128 -11.35 0.67 -16.08
N LEU A 129 -10.65 0.01 -15.15
CA LEU A 129 -10.35 -1.43 -15.26
C LEU A 129 -11.62 -2.28 -15.19
N LEU A 130 -12.58 -1.92 -14.34
CA LEU A 130 -13.89 -2.58 -14.23
C LEU A 130 -14.66 -2.50 -15.54
N ILE A 131 -14.72 -1.33 -16.16
CA ILE A 131 -15.35 -1.13 -17.46
C ILE A 131 -14.64 -1.97 -18.53
N GLN A 132 -13.31 -1.95 -18.58
CA GLN A 132 -12.54 -2.77 -19.53
C GLN A 132 -12.82 -4.27 -19.33
N ALA A 133 -12.99 -4.72 -18.08
CA ALA A 133 -13.35 -6.09 -17.77
C ALA A 133 -14.78 -6.44 -18.18
N ALA A 134 -15.74 -5.58 -17.87
CA ALA A 134 -17.16 -5.75 -18.21
C ALA A 134 -17.37 -5.87 -19.72
N PHE A 135 -16.66 -5.06 -20.50
CA PHE A 135 -16.71 -5.13 -21.98
C PHE A 135 -15.72 -6.17 -22.57
N ARG A 136 -15.10 -7.01 -21.72
CA ARG A 136 -14.14 -8.06 -22.12
C ARG A 136 -12.96 -7.56 -22.94
N VAL A 137 -12.63 -6.28 -22.84
CA VAL A 137 -11.43 -5.71 -23.47
C VAL A 137 -10.18 -6.20 -22.78
N ARG A 138 -10.27 -6.38 -21.47
CA ARG A 138 -9.18 -6.88 -20.63
C ARG A 138 -9.72 -7.91 -19.65
N LYS A 139 -9.00 -9.01 -19.49
CA LYS A 139 -9.29 -9.98 -18.43
C LYS A 139 -8.68 -9.45 -17.12
N PRO A 140 -9.45 -9.33 -16.03
CA PRO A 140 -8.89 -8.96 -14.74
C PRO A 140 -7.92 -10.06 -14.29
N VAL A 141 -6.72 -9.67 -13.89
CA VAL A 141 -5.72 -10.59 -13.35
C VAL A 141 -5.68 -10.40 -11.85
N LEU A 142 -6.42 -11.24 -11.16
CA LEU A 142 -6.41 -11.27 -9.70
C LEU A 142 -5.29 -12.19 -9.23
N PRO A 143 -4.64 -11.91 -8.10
CA PRO A 143 -3.72 -12.84 -7.47
C PRO A 143 -4.40 -14.18 -7.20
N SER A 144 -3.60 -15.24 -7.11
CA SER A 144 -4.15 -16.55 -6.75
C SER A 144 -4.83 -16.47 -5.37
N PHE A 145 -5.90 -17.24 -5.18
CA PHE A 145 -6.61 -17.31 -3.89
C PHE A 145 -5.65 -17.56 -2.72
N TRP A 146 -4.66 -18.43 -2.94
CA TRP A 146 -3.63 -18.72 -1.94
C TRP A 146 -2.83 -17.47 -1.50
N ALA A 147 -2.68 -16.48 -2.37
CA ALA A 147 -1.94 -15.26 -2.03
C ALA A 147 -2.79 -14.24 -1.26
N ILE A 148 -4.10 -14.24 -1.47
CA ILE A 148 -5.01 -13.22 -0.90
C ILE A 148 -5.91 -13.74 0.23
N TRP A 149 -5.98 -15.08 0.48
CA TRP A 149 -6.86 -15.63 1.50
C TRP A 149 -6.67 -15.03 2.91
N PRO A 150 -5.43 -14.64 3.35
CA PRO A 150 -5.31 -14.03 4.65
C PRO A 150 -5.95 -12.64 4.72
N LEU A 151 -5.88 -11.87 3.62
CA LEU A 151 -6.55 -10.57 3.54
C LEU A 151 -8.07 -10.72 3.51
N LEU A 152 -8.57 -11.74 2.78
CA LEU A 152 -10.00 -12.07 2.80
C LEU A 152 -10.43 -12.53 4.20
N GLY A 153 -9.57 -13.28 4.92
CA GLY A 153 -9.79 -13.66 6.31
C GLY A 153 -9.87 -12.45 7.25
N LEU A 154 -8.95 -11.49 7.11
CA LEU A 154 -9.00 -10.23 7.86
C LEU A 154 -10.28 -9.44 7.57
N LEU A 155 -10.67 -9.35 6.30
CA LEU A 155 -11.90 -8.68 5.91
C LEU A 155 -13.13 -9.39 6.49
N LEU A 156 -13.18 -10.72 6.40
CA LEU A 156 -14.26 -11.52 7.00
C LEU A 156 -14.32 -11.29 8.51
N MET A 157 -13.19 -11.33 9.21
CA MET A 157 -13.14 -11.07 10.65
C MET A 157 -13.61 -9.65 10.99
N SER A 158 -13.31 -8.67 10.15
CA SER A 158 -13.81 -7.31 10.32
C SER A 158 -15.33 -7.24 10.26
N PHE A 159 -15.96 -7.94 9.32
CA PHE A 159 -17.42 -8.03 9.22
C PHE A 159 -18.02 -8.81 10.40
N VAL A 160 -17.46 -9.97 10.72
CA VAL A 160 -17.96 -10.82 11.83
C VAL A 160 -17.86 -10.09 13.16
N SER A 161 -16.72 -9.49 13.46
CA SER A 161 -16.49 -8.72 14.68
C SER A 161 -17.49 -7.56 14.77
N ASN A 162 -17.70 -6.82 13.71
CA ASN A 162 -18.61 -5.68 13.68
C ASN A 162 -20.08 -6.11 13.88
N ILE A 163 -20.54 -7.14 13.16
CA ILE A 163 -21.90 -7.66 13.29
C ILE A 163 -22.15 -8.19 14.72
N LEU A 164 -21.22 -8.97 15.27
CA LEU A 164 -21.37 -9.54 16.60
C LEU A 164 -21.42 -8.46 17.67
N ILE A 165 -20.59 -7.42 17.54
CA ILE A 165 -20.60 -6.30 18.47
C ILE A 165 -21.91 -5.54 18.39
N GLN A 166 -22.41 -5.23 17.20
CA GLN A 166 -23.69 -4.58 17.03
C GLN A 166 -24.84 -5.41 17.63
N LEU A 167 -24.84 -6.73 17.44
CA LEU A 167 -25.89 -7.62 17.97
C LEU A 167 -25.80 -7.80 19.50
N ILE A 168 -24.60 -7.93 20.06
CA ILE A 168 -24.41 -8.24 21.49
C ILE A 168 -24.43 -6.98 22.34
N TRP A 169 -23.89 -5.86 21.83
CA TRP A 169 -23.65 -4.64 22.60
C TRP A 169 -24.63 -3.49 22.31
N SER A 170 -25.46 -3.59 21.27
CA SER A 170 -26.50 -2.59 21.02
C SER A 170 -27.47 -2.43 22.20
N TYR A 171 -27.55 -3.43 23.06
CA TYR A 171 -28.40 -3.43 24.25
C TYR A 171 -27.77 -2.84 25.52
N GLY A 172 -26.47 -2.60 25.58
CA GLY A 172 -25.81 -2.23 26.84
C GLY A 172 -24.86 -1.02 26.81
N VAL A 173 -24.46 -0.53 25.64
CA VAL A 173 -23.52 0.61 25.55
C VAL A 173 -24.24 1.77 24.86
N SER A 174 -24.61 2.77 25.64
CA SER A 174 -25.16 4.04 25.16
C SER A 174 -24.31 4.57 23.99
N HIS A 175 -24.94 4.79 22.85
CA HIS A 175 -24.34 5.28 21.59
C HIS A 175 -23.73 6.70 21.66
N LYS A 176 -23.38 7.19 22.82
CA LYS A 176 -22.83 8.53 23.05
C LYS A 176 -21.44 8.45 23.69
N ILE A 177 -20.45 8.03 22.90
CA ILE A 177 -19.06 8.35 23.20
C ILE A 177 -18.59 9.30 22.10
N GLY A 178 -18.72 10.60 22.34
CA GLY A 178 -18.39 11.64 21.37
C GLY A 178 -19.52 11.88 20.35
N SER A 179 -19.55 13.07 19.77
CA SER A 179 -20.59 13.59 18.88
C SER A 179 -20.63 12.95 17.47
N GLN A 180 -20.05 11.77 17.27
CA GLN A 180 -20.05 11.08 15.98
C GLN A 180 -20.77 9.74 16.06
N PRO A 181 -21.57 9.38 15.05
CA PRO A 181 -22.21 8.07 15.00
C PRO A 181 -21.14 6.99 14.82
N ILE A 182 -21.10 6.04 15.75
CA ILE A 182 -20.20 4.85 15.75
C ILE A 182 -20.22 4.12 14.40
N ILE A 183 -21.37 4.08 13.72
CA ILE A 183 -21.57 3.46 12.41
C ILE A 183 -20.60 3.98 11.33
N LEU A 184 -20.23 5.26 11.35
CA LEU A 184 -19.27 5.80 10.37
C LEU A 184 -17.84 5.35 10.63
N ASP A 185 -17.43 5.24 11.90
CA ASP A 185 -16.10 4.76 12.28
C ASP A 185 -15.95 3.27 11.96
N GLU A 186 -17.02 2.48 12.14
CA GLU A 186 -17.06 1.05 11.83
C GLU A 186 -17.04 0.78 10.32
N ALA A 187 -17.87 1.44 9.54
CA ALA A 187 -17.85 1.33 8.07
C ALA A 187 -16.51 1.74 7.50
N TYR A 188 -15.89 2.74 8.08
CA TYR A 188 -14.57 3.21 7.75
C TYR A 188 -13.50 2.16 8.10
N GLY A 189 -13.56 1.54 9.29
CA GLY A 189 -12.67 0.44 9.67
C GLY A 189 -12.72 -0.71 8.67
N ILE A 190 -13.92 -1.13 8.24
CA ILE A 190 -14.09 -2.16 7.20
C ILE A 190 -13.50 -1.71 5.86
N ALA A 191 -13.76 -0.47 5.44
CA ALA A 191 -13.23 0.08 4.19
C ALA A 191 -11.68 0.05 4.16
N LEU A 192 -11.03 0.24 5.31
CA LEU A 192 -9.58 0.17 5.42
C LEU A 192 -9.00 -1.22 5.15
N PHE A 193 -9.71 -2.30 5.55
CA PHE A 193 -9.30 -3.66 5.21
C PHE A 193 -9.62 -4.03 3.75
N CYS A 194 -10.59 -3.35 3.13
CA CYS A 194 -10.86 -3.48 1.69
C CYS A 194 -9.78 -2.80 0.82
N LEU A 195 -9.20 -1.70 1.29
CA LEU A 195 -8.25 -0.89 0.53
C LEU A 195 -7.00 -1.67 0.08
N PRO A 196 -6.34 -2.50 0.90
CA PRO A 196 -5.26 -3.37 0.47
C PRO A 196 -5.63 -4.30 -0.68
N LEU A 197 -6.78 -4.95 -0.59
CA LEU A 197 -7.28 -5.84 -1.64
C LEU A 197 -7.53 -5.08 -2.94
N LEU A 198 -8.12 -3.88 -2.85
CA LEU A 198 -8.35 -3.00 -3.99
C LEU A 198 -7.03 -2.59 -4.65
N ILE A 199 -6.04 -2.14 -3.86
CA ILE A 199 -4.72 -1.73 -4.39
C ILE A 199 -4.04 -2.92 -5.08
N ILE A 200 -4.05 -4.11 -4.47
CA ILE A 200 -3.47 -5.31 -5.07
C ILE A 200 -4.19 -5.67 -6.37
N ALA A 201 -5.53 -5.73 -6.38
CA ALA A 201 -6.32 -6.07 -7.56
C ALA A 201 -6.08 -5.09 -8.72
N VAL A 202 -6.05 -3.79 -8.42
CA VAL A 202 -5.75 -2.75 -9.40
C VAL A 202 -4.32 -2.88 -9.92
N THR A 203 -3.34 -3.08 -9.02
CA THR A 203 -1.93 -3.22 -9.38
C THR A 203 -1.71 -4.42 -10.29
N THR A 204 -2.20 -5.59 -9.92
CA THR A 204 -2.02 -6.82 -10.71
C THR A 204 -2.71 -6.73 -12.06
N THR A 205 -3.91 -6.15 -12.13
CA THR A 205 -4.65 -5.99 -13.39
C THR A 205 -4.03 -4.91 -14.29
N ALA A 206 -3.57 -3.78 -13.72
CA ALA A 206 -2.97 -2.71 -14.51
C ALA A 206 -1.63 -3.13 -15.15
N LEU A 207 -0.84 -3.97 -14.48
CA LEU A 207 0.49 -4.39 -14.96
C LEU A 207 0.47 -5.42 -16.10
N THR A 208 -0.66 -6.02 -16.43
CA THR A 208 -0.76 -7.13 -17.41
C THR A 208 -0.21 -6.84 -18.80
N GLU A 209 -0.12 -5.58 -19.20
CA GLU A 209 0.34 -5.22 -20.55
C GLU A 209 1.85 -5.02 -20.67
N ARG A 210 2.53 -4.55 -19.64
CA ARG A 210 3.98 -4.24 -19.70
C ARG A 210 4.67 -4.38 -18.36
N ASP A 211 5.52 -5.34 -18.28
CA ASP A 211 6.31 -5.71 -17.12
C ASP A 211 7.30 -4.63 -16.65
N LYS A 212 7.78 -3.79 -17.56
CA LYS A 212 8.73 -2.70 -17.27
C LYS A 212 8.22 -1.64 -16.29
N TRP A 213 6.89 -1.52 -16.14
CA TRP A 213 6.31 -0.54 -15.23
C TRP A 213 6.60 -0.83 -13.75
N VAL A 214 6.81 -2.10 -13.40
CA VAL A 214 7.27 -2.48 -12.06
C VAL A 214 8.59 -1.81 -11.71
N ASP A 215 9.54 -1.81 -12.66
CA ASP A 215 10.84 -1.18 -12.47
C ASP A 215 10.74 0.36 -12.45
N TYR A 216 9.87 0.93 -13.27
CA TYR A 216 9.62 2.38 -13.25
C TYR A 216 9.05 2.85 -11.91
N ILE A 217 8.10 2.12 -11.33
CA ILE A 217 7.52 2.44 -10.00
C ILE A 217 8.60 2.38 -8.92
N GLN A 218 9.41 1.30 -8.89
CA GLN A 218 10.50 1.18 -7.93
C GLN A 218 11.55 2.30 -8.11
N THR A 219 11.88 2.62 -9.36
CA THR A 219 12.84 3.68 -9.67
C THR A 219 12.32 5.04 -9.23
N ALA A 220 11.04 5.30 -9.46
CA ALA A 220 10.41 6.54 -9.01
C ALA A 220 10.44 6.67 -7.48
N PHE A 221 10.05 5.64 -6.74
CA PHE A 221 10.13 5.66 -5.27
C PHE A 221 11.56 5.89 -4.78
N PHE A 222 12.55 5.25 -5.41
CA PHE A 222 13.95 5.44 -5.06
C PHE A 222 14.42 6.88 -5.34
N LEU A 223 14.17 7.42 -6.53
CA LEU A 223 14.58 8.78 -6.89
C LEU A 223 13.89 9.86 -6.05
N LEU A 224 12.59 9.68 -5.77
CA LEU A 224 11.87 10.55 -4.86
C LEU A 224 12.46 10.51 -3.44
N SER A 225 12.86 9.34 -2.97
CA SER A 225 13.50 9.19 -1.65
C SER A 225 14.86 9.90 -1.60
N VAL A 226 15.66 9.84 -2.67
CA VAL A 226 16.91 10.59 -2.75
C VAL A 226 16.65 12.09 -2.69
N ALA A 227 15.69 12.59 -3.48
CA ALA A 227 15.33 14.01 -3.49
C ALA A 227 14.81 14.47 -2.12
N LEU A 228 13.96 13.69 -1.47
CA LEU A 228 13.43 13.99 -0.14
C LEU A 228 14.52 13.94 0.95
N ALA A 229 15.49 13.02 0.85
CA ALA A 229 16.62 12.97 1.79
C ALA A 229 17.43 14.29 1.73
N VAL A 230 17.76 14.75 0.52
CA VAL A 230 18.43 16.03 0.33
C VAL A 230 17.60 17.18 0.90
N PHE A 231 16.30 17.18 0.62
CA PHE A 231 15.39 18.22 1.10
C PHE A 231 15.29 18.25 2.63
N VAL A 232 15.18 17.11 3.30
CA VAL A 232 15.18 17.00 4.77
C VAL A 232 16.47 17.56 5.36
N MET A 233 17.62 17.26 4.75
CA MET A 233 18.93 17.75 5.23
C MET A 233 19.06 19.28 5.07
N ILE A 234 18.60 19.84 3.94
CA ILE A 234 18.61 21.29 3.72
C ILE A 234 17.69 21.98 4.75
N GLU A 235 16.51 21.42 4.98
CA GLU A 235 15.52 22.01 5.88
C GLU A 235 15.97 21.91 7.34
N PHE A 236 16.59 20.80 7.74
CA PHE A 236 17.21 20.66 9.04
C PHE A 236 18.26 21.75 9.30
N LYS A 237 19.11 22.01 8.31
CA LYS A 237 20.11 23.08 8.38
C LYS A 237 19.47 24.47 8.44
N ARG A 238 18.40 24.69 7.66
CA ARG A 238 17.67 25.99 7.61
C ARG A 238 17.03 26.36 8.95
N ILE A 239 16.44 25.37 9.61
CA ILE A 239 15.76 25.59 10.90
C ILE A 239 16.77 25.80 12.03
N GLY A 240 18.05 25.42 11.84
CA GLY A 240 19.08 25.53 12.88
C GLY A 240 18.79 24.71 14.14
N ALA A 241 17.92 23.71 13.99
CA ALA A 241 17.46 22.89 15.09
C ALA A 241 18.56 21.92 15.54
N THR A 242 18.62 21.65 16.85
CA THR A 242 19.29 20.44 17.32
C THR A 242 18.46 19.22 16.92
N ILE A 243 19.07 18.06 16.87
CA ILE A 243 18.38 16.80 16.58
C ILE A 243 17.12 16.63 17.45
N TYR A 244 17.17 17.04 18.70
CA TYR A 244 16.05 16.95 19.65
C TYR A 244 14.93 17.98 19.38
N THR A 245 15.29 19.24 19.09
CA THR A 245 14.31 20.29 18.83
C THR A 245 13.58 20.09 17.50
N PHE A 246 14.22 19.48 16.50
CA PHE A 246 13.60 19.14 15.22
C PHE A 246 12.46 18.12 15.39
N ARG A 247 12.62 17.15 16.30
CA ARG A 247 11.57 16.18 16.63
C ARG A 247 10.33 16.81 17.25
N PHE A 248 10.52 17.79 18.15
CA PHE A 248 9.42 18.42 18.88
C PHE A 248 8.76 19.56 18.14
N SER A 249 9.46 20.20 17.20
CA SER A 249 8.91 21.30 16.41
C SER A 249 7.93 20.83 15.32
N GLU A 250 7.77 19.49 15.13
CA GLU A 250 7.01 18.91 14.01
C GLU A 250 7.19 19.75 12.74
N PRO A 251 8.42 19.87 12.20
CA PRO A 251 8.66 20.75 11.09
C PRO A 251 7.75 20.34 9.95
N LYS A 252 6.77 21.19 9.68
CA LYS A 252 5.91 21.04 8.52
C LYS A 252 6.72 21.53 7.33
N LEU A 253 7.20 20.60 6.53
CA LEU A 253 7.82 20.90 5.24
C LEU A 253 6.69 21.24 4.25
N GLY A 254 6.13 22.44 4.37
CA GLY A 254 4.88 22.80 3.72
C GLY A 254 3.71 21.94 4.25
N TRP A 255 3.10 21.14 3.38
CA TRP A 255 2.04 20.18 3.75
C TRP A 255 2.57 18.79 4.14
N MET A 256 3.86 18.53 3.96
CA MET A 256 4.47 17.22 4.25
C MET A 256 4.76 17.08 5.74
N THR A 257 4.43 15.91 6.30
CA THR A 257 4.83 15.55 7.66
C THR A 257 6.11 14.74 7.64
N LEU A 258 6.96 14.89 8.65
CA LEU A 258 8.17 14.05 8.78
C LEU A 258 7.86 12.56 8.77
N LYS A 259 6.69 12.17 9.31
CA LYS A 259 6.24 10.78 9.30
C LYS A 259 6.01 10.24 7.88
N ALA A 260 5.42 11.05 7.00
CA ALA A 260 5.19 10.65 5.61
C ALA A 260 6.49 10.54 4.82
N ILE A 261 7.42 11.47 5.08
CA ILE A 261 8.74 11.48 4.45
C ILE A 261 9.55 10.28 4.91
N SER A 262 9.61 10.00 6.22
CA SER A 262 10.41 8.88 6.77
C SER A 262 10.03 7.52 6.20
N GLN A 263 8.76 7.31 5.91
CA GLN A 263 8.27 6.09 5.29
C GLN A 263 8.76 5.88 3.87
N LEU A 264 8.65 6.94 3.05
CA LEU A 264 9.13 6.86 1.68
C LEU A 264 10.66 6.72 1.66
N LEU A 265 11.37 7.38 2.59
CA LEU A 265 12.81 7.20 2.77
C LEU A 265 13.15 5.76 3.15
N ALA A 266 12.39 5.15 4.07
CA ALA A 266 12.59 3.75 4.46
C ALA A 266 12.45 2.81 3.25
N LEU A 267 11.38 2.94 2.47
CA LEU A 267 11.18 2.18 1.24
C LEU A 267 12.30 2.42 0.22
N GLY A 268 12.69 3.69 0.03
CA GLY A 268 13.79 4.06 -0.86
C GLY A 268 15.13 3.48 -0.45
N ALA A 269 15.42 3.42 0.86
CA ALA A 269 16.63 2.78 1.40
C ALA A 269 16.64 1.28 1.08
N MET A 270 15.52 0.58 1.27
CA MET A 270 15.38 -0.84 0.94
C MET A 270 15.60 -1.09 -0.56
N ILE A 271 14.99 -0.27 -1.44
CA ILE A 271 15.16 -0.38 -2.90
C ILE A 271 16.61 -0.09 -3.29
N GLY A 272 17.19 0.99 -2.78
CA GLY A 272 18.58 1.37 -3.05
C GLY A 272 19.57 0.29 -2.62
N TYR A 273 19.38 -0.27 -1.43
CA TYR A 273 20.22 -1.34 -0.90
C TYR A 273 20.10 -2.64 -1.71
N ALA A 274 18.89 -3.05 -2.07
CA ALA A 274 18.69 -4.22 -2.93
C ALA A 274 19.34 -4.03 -4.31
N ARG A 275 19.26 -2.82 -4.89
CA ARG A 275 19.94 -2.46 -6.14
C ARG A 275 21.45 -2.45 -6.00
N LEU A 276 21.98 -1.95 -4.89
CA LEU A 276 23.41 -1.99 -4.56
C LEU A 276 23.94 -3.43 -4.57
N LEU A 277 23.25 -4.34 -3.89
CA LEU A 277 23.67 -5.75 -3.82
C LEU A 277 23.60 -6.45 -5.18
N CYS A 278 22.61 -6.11 -6.01
CA CYS A 278 22.41 -6.70 -7.33
C CYS A 278 23.18 -5.98 -8.46
N ALA A 279 23.87 -4.88 -8.20
CA ALA A 279 24.58 -4.12 -9.22
C ALA A 279 25.75 -4.91 -9.82
N THR A 280 25.85 -4.92 -11.15
CA THR A 280 26.90 -5.66 -11.90
C THR A 280 28.16 -4.84 -12.09
N SER A 281 28.04 -3.52 -12.34
CA SER A 281 29.20 -2.65 -12.51
C SER A 281 29.60 -1.97 -11.18
N TRP A 282 30.89 -1.74 -11.00
CA TRP A 282 31.38 -1.08 -9.80
C TRP A 282 30.86 0.38 -9.68
N ARG A 283 30.74 1.07 -10.82
CA ARG A 283 30.21 2.45 -10.89
C ARG A 283 28.76 2.52 -10.41
N THR A 284 27.90 1.63 -10.90
CA THR A 284 26.50 1.56 -10.44
C THR A 284 26.40 1.15 -8.98
N ARG A 285 27.30 0.27 -8.50
CA ARG A 285 27.36 -0.14 -7.11
C ARG A 285 27.70 1.04 -6.19
N ILE A 286 28.70 1.85 -6.55
CA ILE A 286 29.05 3.07 -5.81
C ILE A 286 27.88 4.06 -5.83
N ALA A 287 27.28 4.31 -7.00
CA ALA A 287 26.17 5.25 -7.12
C ALA A 287 24.98 4.87 -6.22
N TYR A 288 24.57 3.59 -6.24
CA TYR A 288 23.50 3.10 -5.34
C TYR A 288 23.94 3.12 -3.87
N GLY A 289 25.21 2.85 -3.58
CA GLY A 289 25.77 2.94 -2.22
C GLY A 289 25.68 4.35 -1.65
N ILE A 290 26.17 5.34 -2.38
CA ILE A 290 26.10 6.76 -1.99
C ILE A 290 24.65 7.21 -1.82
N ALA A 291 23.79 6.90 -2.76
CA ALA A 291 22.39 7.28 -2.69
C ALA A 291 21.67 6.60 -1.50
N THR A 292 21.97 5.32 -1.21
CA THR A 292 21.40 4.61 -0.06
C THR A 292 21.88 5.22 1.27
N VAL A 293 23.16 5.55 1.39
CA VAL A 293 23.69 6.25 2.58
C VAL A 293 23.02 7.61 2.75
N LEU A 294 22.87 8.37 1.67
CA LEU A 294 22.18 9.67 1.70
C LEU A 294 20.74 9.52 2.22
N ILE A 295 20.01 8.50 1.74
CA ILE A 295 18.65 8.23 2.20
C ILE A 295 18.64 7.82 3.68
N LEU A 296 19.59 6.97 4.13
CA LEU A 296 19.70 6.57 5.53
C LEU A 296 19.99 7.75 6.45
N VAL A 297 20.81 8.70 6.02
CA VAL A 297 21.03 9.97 6.73
C VAL A 297 19.72 10.76 6.80
N GLY A 298 18.92 10.81 5.73
CA GLY A 298 17.58 11.41 5.74
C GLY A 298 16.64 10.72 6.73
N VAL A 299 16.63 9.38 6.78
CA VAL A 299 15.87 8.59 7.78
C VAL A 299 16.34 8.95 9.21
N TYR A 300 17.63 9.10 9.41
CA TYR A 300 18.21 9.51 10.70
C TYR A 300 17.66 10.87 11.15
N PHE A 301 17.65 11.88 10.31
CA PHE A 301 17.12 13.19 10.63
C PHE A 301 15.61 13.22 10.88
N CYS A 302 14.84 12.27 10.35
CA CYS A 302 13.41 12.15 10.66
C CYS A 302 13.12 11.67 12.08
N LEU A 303 14.10 11.15 12.82
CA LEU A 303 14.09 10.80 14.25
C LEU A 303 12.93 9.91 14.72
N GLN A 304 12.42 9.06 13.86
CA GLN A 304 11.41 8.08 14.22
C GLN A 304 12.05 6.71 14.45
N ASN A 305 12.24 6.34 15.71
CA ASN A 305 12.96 5.12 16.12
C ASN A 305 12.39 3.83 15.49
N SER A 306 11.07 3.77 15.27
CA SER A 306 10.42 2.63 14.61
C SER A 306 10.93 2.38 13.20
N TRP A 307 11.18 3.44 12.43
CA TRP A 307 11.68 3.32 11.05
C TRP A 307 13.12 2.85 10.97
N TRP A 308 13.91 3.14 11.97
CA TRP A 308 15.29 2.66 12.00
C TRP A 308 15.34 1.16 12.21
N LEU A 309 14.52 0.66 13.14
CA LEU A 309 14.38 -0.78 13.38
C LEU A 309 13.82 -1.47 12.13
N GLU A 310 12.81 -0.88 11.49
CA GLU A 310 12.22 -1.40 10.27
C GLU A 310 13.25 -1.49 9.13
N VAL A 311 13.95 -0.39 8.85
CA VAL A 311 14.98 -0.36 7.79
C VAL A 311 16.15 -1.27 8.13
N GLY A 312 16.61 -1.26 9.38
CA GLY A 312 17.69 -2.12 9.84
C GLY A 312 17.38 -3.60 9.64
N LEU A 313 16.21 -4.06 10.11
CA LEU A 313 15.79 -5.44 9.91
C LEU A 313 15.55 -5.76 8.44
N ALA A 314 14.93 -4.85 7.69
CA ALA A 314 14.74 -5.04 6.25
C ALA A 314 16.07 -5.25 5.52
N MET A 315 17.10 -4.46 5.83
CA MET A 315 18.44 -4.62 5.24
C MET A 315 19.08 -5.95 5.62
N VAL A 316 18.90 -6.42 6.87
CA VAL A 316 19.33 -7.75 7.32
C VAL A 316 18.65 -8.85 6.50
N VAL A 317 17.34 -8.78 6.34
CA VAL A 317 16.54 -9.75 5.56
C VAL A 317 16.94 -9.72 4.08
N ILE A 318 17.08 -8.54 3.47
CA ILE A 318 17.54 -8.37 2.09
C ILE A 318 18.93 -8.99 1.90
N THR A 319 19.86 -8.78 2.84
CA THR A 319 21.19 -9.36 2.80
C THR A 319 21.14 -10.89 2.86
N LEU A 320 20.35 -11.44 3.78
CA LEU A 320 20.16 -12.88 3.94
C LEU A 320 19.54 -13.51 2.68
N ALA A 321 18.57 -12.84 2.08
CA ALA A 321 17.94 -13.25 0.83
C ALA A 321 18.90 -13.17 -0.37
N HIS A 322 19.80 -12.19 -0.37
CA HIS A 322 20.83 -12.04 -1.41
C HIS A 322 21.93 -13.09 -1.28
N SER A 323 22.55 -13.21 -0.10
CA SER A 323 23.68 -14.11 0.14
C SER A 323 23.86 -14.41 1.64
N ARG A 324 23.74 -15.69 2.00
CA ARG A 324 24.01 -16.14 3.37
C ARG A 324 25.45 -15.86 3.81
N ARG A 325 26.43 -16.00 2.89
CA ARG A 325 27.84 -15.71 3.19
C ARG A 325 28.05 -14.23 3.52
N LEU A 326 27.48 -13.34 2.70
CA LEU A 326 27.55 -11.90 2.95
C LEU A 326 26.88 -11.54 4.29
N PHE A 327 25.76 -12.16 4.61
CA PHE A 327 25.06 -11.96 5.88
C PHE A 327 25.99 -12.30 7.07
N VAL A 328 26.61 -13.47 7.05
CA VAL A 328 27.54 -13.90 8.11
C VAL A 328 28.72 -12.93 8.23
N VAL A 329 29.33 -12.53 7.11
CA VAL A 329 30.43 -11.55 7.11
C VAL A 329 30.01 -10.22 7.73
N LEU A 330 28.83 -9.71 7.38
CA LEU A 330 28.31 -8.46 7.94
C LEU A 330 27.98 -8.59 9.43
N CYS A 331 27.43 -9.73 9.89
CA CYS A 331 27.23 -9.98 11.31
C CYS A 331 28.54 -9.85 12.09
N PHE A 332 29.61 -10.51 11.62
CA PHE A 332 30.91 -10.39 12.26
C PHE A 332 31.52 -8.97 12.18
N ALA A 333 31.35 -8.30 11.04
CA ALA A 333 31.82 -6.92 10.87
C ALA A 333 31.06 -5.92 11.77
N CYS A 334 29.80 -6.21 12.13
CA CYS A 334 29.00 -5.35 13.01
C CYS A 334 29.25 -5.61 14.51
N LEU A 335 29.87 -6.74 14.90
CA LEU A 335 30.15 -7.04 16.31
C LEU A 335 30.88 -5.91 17.05
N PRO A 336 31.93 -5.29 16.49
CA PRO A 336 32.65 -4.18 17.15
C PRO A 336 31.77 -2.93 17.34
N LEU A 337 30.69 -2.78 16.58
CA LEU A 337 29.78 -1.64 16.68
C LEU A 337 28.71 -1.81 17.79
N LEU A 338 28.52 -3.02 18.32
CA LEU A 338 27.52 -3.30 19.35
C LEU A 338 27.65 -2.42 20.60
N PRO A 339 28.85 -2.13 21.15
CA PRO A 339 28.98 -1.23 22.28
C PRO A 339 28.53 0.20 21.99
N VAL A 340 28.82 0.69 20.77
CA VAL A 340 28.39 2.03 20.32
C VAL A 340 26.87 2.09 20.18
N VAL A 341 26.28 1.09 19.54
CA VAL A 341 24.82 0.98 19.39
C VAL A 341 24.16 0.88 20.77
N LYS A 342 24.71 0.10 21.69
CA LYS A 342 24.21 -0.01 23.06
C LYS A 342 24.26 1.35 23.77
N ALA A 343 25.37 2.08 23.69
CA ALA A 343 25.52 3.40 24.32
C ALA A 343 24.47 4.41 23.78
N GLU A 344 24.17 4.37 22.48
CA GLU A 344 23.13 5.21 21.90
C GLU A 344 21.72 4.77 22.32
N ILE A 345 21.44 3.47 22.41
CA ILE A 345 20.18 2.94 22.94
C ILE A 345 20.00 3.36 24.40
N ASP A 346 21.05 3.27 25.23
CA ASP A 346 21.00 3.65 26.64
C ASP A 346 20.74 5.16 26.80
N LYS A 347 21.32 6.01 25.95
CA LYS A 347 21.01 7.45 25.89
C LYS A 347 19.54 7.70 25.51
N LEU A 348 19.02 6.99 24.51
CA LEU A 348 17.62 7.09 24.08
C LEU A 348 16.67 6.58 25.15
N ALA A 349 17.03 5.50 25.86
CA ALA A 349 16.25 4.93 26.95
C ALA A 349 16.23 5.83 28.20
N SER A 350 17.25 6.69 28.39
CA SER A 350 17.27 7.65 29.51
C SER A 350 16.22 8.78 29.36
N VAL A 351 15.65 8.99 28.17
CA VAL A 351 14.49 9.87 27.93
C VAL A 351 13.19 9.13 28.28
N LYS A 352 13.09 8.66 29.51
CA LYS A 352 12.17 7.62 30.04
C LYS A 352 10.65 7.95 30.03
N THR A 353 10.19 9.13 29.69
CA THR A 353 8.78 9.48 29.86
C THR A 353 7.85 8.91 28.79
N ALA A 354 8.33 8.71 27.57
CA ALA A 354 7.48 8.26 26.47
C ALA A 354 7.17 6.75 26.48
N ASP A 355 8.05 5.91 27.03
CA ASP A 355 7.90 4.46 26.97
C ASP A 355 6.94 3.94 28.06
N PHE A 356 6.85 4.62 29.20
CA PHE A 356 5.91 4.26 30.28
C PHE A 356 4.45 4.30 29.80
N TYR A 357 4.09 5.29 28.97
CA TYR A 357 2.73 5.38 28.38
C TYR A 357 2.39 4.20 27.49
N ARG A 358 3.36 3.71 26.72
CA ARG A 358 3.12 2.58 25.83
C ARG A 358 2.75 1.33 26.58
N PHE A 359 3.40 1.05 27.71
CA PHE A 359 3.06 -0.10 28.54
C PHE A 359 1.63 -0.03 29.10
N ILE A 360 1.18 1.17 29.51
CA ILE A 360 -0.18 1.36 29.98
C ILE A 360 -1.18 1.14 28.83
N ILE A 361 -0.94 1.73 27.67
CA ILE A 361 -1.80 1.55 26.49
C ILE A 361 -1.81 0.09 26.04
N TRP A 362 -0.71 -0.63 26.14
CA TRP A 362 -0.66 -2.06 25.85
C TRP A 362 -1.48 -2.89 26.84
N GLN A 363 -1.44 -2.55 28.14
CA GLN A 363 -2.30 -3.18 29.14
C GLN A 363 -3.78 -2.85 28.86
N ASP A 364 -4.09 -1.62 28.48
CA ASP A 364 -5.44 -1.24 28.09
C ASP A 364 -5.91 -2.01 26.85
N ALA A 365 -5.03 -2.23 25.86
CA ALA A 365 -5.35 -3.07 24.71
C ALA A 365 -5.70 -4.52 25.11
N LEU A 366 -4.97 -5.11 26.05
CA LEU A 366 -5.29 -6.43 26.58
C LEU A 366 -6.61 -6.45 27.38
N ARG A 367 -6.91 -5.36 28.11
CA ARG A 367 -8.21 -5.21 28.79
C ARG A 367 -9.36 -5.07 27.81
N VAL A 368 -9.17 -4.27 26.74
CA VAL A 368 -10.17 -4.17 25.66
C VAL A 368 -10.40 -5.53 25.04
N TRP A 369 -9.33 -6.25 24.68
CA TRP A 369 -9.41 -7.62 24.16
C TRP A 369 -10.16 -8.57 25.08
N SER A 370 -9.92 -8.51 26.41
CA SER A 370 -10.60 -9.38 27.39
C SER A 370 -12.13 -9.23 27.42
N LYS A 371 -12.67 -8.12 26.86
CA LYS A 371 -14.12 -7.92 26.76
C LYS A 371 -14.75 -8.71 25.61
N SER A 372 -13.97 -9.02 24.56
CA SER A 372 -14.38 -9.85 23.44
C SER A 372 -13.22 -10.73 22.96
N PRO A 373 -12.85 -11.79 23.70
CA PRO A 373 -11.59 -12.50 23.50
C PRO A 373 -11.50 -13.28 22.19
N LEU A 374 -12.61 -13.66 21.57
CA LEU A 374 -12.61 -14.43 20.32
C LEU A 374 -12.62 -13.54 19.07
N PHE A 375 -13.43 -12.49 19.08
CA PHE A 375 -13.70 -11.70 17.89
C PHE A 375 -13.20 -10.25 17.96
N GLY A 376 -12.67 -9.83 19.13
CA GLY A 376 -12.30 -8.45 19.37
C GLY A 376 -13.51 -7.52 19.50
N VAL A 377 -13.25 -6.22 19.60
CA VAL A 377 -14.28 -5.18 19.77
C VAL A 377 -14.72 -4.50 18.46
N GLY A 378 -14.33 -5.02 17.33
CA GLY A 378 -14.60 -4.48 15.99
C GLY A 378 -13.53 -3.51 15.49
N PRO A 379 -13.36 -3.43 14.16
CA PRO A 379 -12.35 -2.59 13.55
C PRO A 379 -12.64 -1.11 13.83
N GLY A 380 -11.62 -0.38 14.29
CA GLY A 380 -11.72 1.04 14.62
C GLY A 380 -12.32 1.36 16.00
N ASN A 381 -12.83 0.37 16.72
CA ASN A 381 -13.50 0.59 18.01
C ASN A 381 -12.53 0.60 19.21
N PHE A 382 -11.27 0.21 19.01
CA PHE A 382 -10.29 0.22 20.11
C PHE A 382 -10.31 1.53 20.88
N TRP A 383 -10.32 2.67 20.21
CA TRP A 383 -10.31 3.98 20.82
C TRP A 383 -11.52 4.24 21.74
N ALA A 384 -12.73 3.87 21.32
CA ALA A 384 -13.94 4.08 22.10
C ALA A 384 -13.91 3.28 23.40
N TYR A 385 -13.36 2.07 23.34
CA TYR A 385 -13.18 1.20 24.50
C TYR A 385 -12.01 1.65 25.36
N ASP A 386 -10.89 2.08 24.78
CA ASP A 386 -9.73 2.57 25.50
C ASP A 386 -10.09 3.80 26.35
N GLN A 387 -10.80 4.77 25.80
CA GLN A 387 -11.27 5.94 26.57
C GLN A 387 -12.12 5.57 27.79
N ARG A 388 -12.86 4.48 27.70
CA ARG A 388 -13.75 4.02 28.78
C ARG A 388 -13.02 3.21 29.85
N PHE A 389 -12.03 2.43 29.44
CA PHE A 389 -11.36 1.45 30.31
C PHE A 389 -9.92 1.84 30.66
N THR A 390 -9.41 2.95 30.12
CA THR A 390 -8.05 3.38 30.41
C THR A 390 -7.84 3.70 31.88
N GLN A 391 -6.71 3.24 32.40
CA GLN A 391 -6.24 3.59 33.74
C GLN A 391 -5.23 4.74 33.74
N LEU A 392 -5.08 5.42 32.63
CA LEU A 392 -4.22 6.60 32.56
C LEU A 392 -4.67 7.65 33.57
N PRO A 393 -3.75 8.21 34.39
CA PRO A 393 -4.04 9.33 35.26
C PRO A 393 -4.63 10.52 34.47
N LEU A 394 -5.53 11.28 35.09
CA LEU A 394 -6.28 12.36 34.43
C LEU A 394 -5.38 13.37 33.70
N TYR A 395 -4.24 13.75 34.31
CA TYR A 395 -3.27 14.67 33.70
C TYR A 395 -2.61 14.11 32.43
N LEU A 396 -2.58 12.79 32.26
CA LEU A 396 -2.07 12.13 31.08
C LEU A 396 -3.14 11.92 30.02
N ARG A 397 -4.43 11.88 30.41
CA ARG A 397 -5.54 11.76 29.46
C ARG A 397 -5.66 12.98 28.54
N ASP A 398 -5.31 14.18 29.03
CA ASP A 398 -5.32 15.37 28.18
C ASP A 398 -4.19 15.36 27.15
N PHE A 399 -3.02 14.89 27.53
CA PHE A 399 -1.92 14.62 26.58
C PHE A 399 -2.26 13.49 25.62
N ALA A 400 -3.01 12.54 26.09
CA ALA A 400 -3.48 11.35 25.38
C ALA A 400 -4.71 11.62 24.49
N LYS A 401 -5.49 12.69 24.68
CA LYS A 401 -6.63 13.05 23.81
C LYS A 401 -6.23 13.20 22.33
N THR A 402 -4.98 13.53 22.06
CA THR A 402 -4.44 13.63 20.71
C THR A 402 -3.82 12.32 20.20
N GLY A 403 -3.54 11.35 21.07
CA GLY A 403 -2.82 10.11 20.74
C GLY A 403 -3.46 8.79 21.15
N LEU A 404 -4.50 8.82 21.97
CA LEU A 404 -5.16 7.63 22.55
C LEU A 404 -5.96 6.77 21.56
N GLY A 405 -6.07 7.16 20.32
CA GLY A 405 -6.81 6.36 19.33
C GLY A 405 -6.14 5.07 18.91
N VAL A 406 -4.94 4.78 19.42
CA VAL A 406 -4.05 3.75 18.88
C VAL A 406 -3.22 3.11 19.96
N SER A 407 -3.13 1.78 19.94
CA SER A 407 -2.32 1.02 20.89
C SER A 407 -0.80 1.27 20.76
N HIS A 408 -0.35 1.96 19.73
CA HIS A 408 1.06 2.05 19.32
C HIS A 408 1.76 0.66 19.21
N ASN A 409 0.96 -0.38 18.97
CA ASN A 409 1.38 -1.74 18.71
C ASN A 409 0.33 -2.40 17.81
N GLY A 410 0.70 -2.65 16.54
CA GLY A 410 -0.22 -3.18 15.53
C GLY A 410 -0.79 -4.55 15.89
N PHE A 411 0.00 -5.40 16.55
CA PHE A 411 -0.46 -6.73 16.97
C PHE A 411 -1.52 -6.63 18.06
N LEU A 412 -1.29 -5.79 19.06
CA LEU A 412 -2.26 -5.56 20.14
C LEU A 412 -3.51 -4.85 19.63
N GLN A 413 -3.35 -3.95 18.65
CA GLN A 413 -4.49 -3.31 17.99
C GLN A 413 -5.36 -4.33 17.29
N ILE A 414 -4.77 -5.19 16.44
CA ILE A 414 -5.50 -6.24 15.73
C ILE A 414 -6.08 -7.25 16.70
N LEU A 415 -5.36 -7.62 17.77
CA LEU A 415 -5.86 -8.51 18.81
C LEU A 415 -7.09 -7.91 19.51
N ALA A 416 -7.03 -6.64 19.88
CA ALA A 416 -8.14 -5.96 20.52
C ALA A 416 -9.36 -5.81 19.60
N GLU A 417 -9.14 -5.50 18.33
CA GLU A 417 -10.21 -5.20 17.37
C GLU A 417 -10.79 -6.43 16.66
N LEU A 418 -9.96 -7.42 16.32
CA LEU A 418 -10.35 -8.59 15.51
C LEU A 418 -10.12 -9.94 16.22
N GLY A 419 -9.58 -9.91 17.43
CA GLY A 419 -9.28 -11.11 18.20
C GLY A 419 -8.08 -11.92 17.67
N PRO A 420 -7.83 -13.12 18.23
CA PRO A 420 -6.70 -13.98 17.86
C PRO A 420 -6.74 -14.43 16.40
N LEU A 421 -7.92 -14.63 15.82
CA LEU A 421 -8.06 -14.98 14.39
C LEU A 421 -7.62 -13.83 13.50
N GLY A 422 -7.87 -12.56 13.90
CA GLY A 422 -7.34 -11.40 13.21
C GLY A 422 -5.82 -11.42 13.18
N VAL A 423 -5.17 -11.67 14.33
CA VAL A 423 -3.70 -11.80 14.41
C VAL A 423 -3.19 -12.96 13.57
N PHE A 424 -3.87 -14.10 13.58
CA PHE A 424 -3.52 -15.25 12.75
C PHE A 424 -3.53 -14.91 11.26
N PHE A 425 -4.58 -14.28 10.75
CA PHE A 425 -4.65 -13.88 9.34
C PHE A 425 -3.60 -12.81 9.00
N TYR A 426 -3.35 -11.88 9.90
CA TYR A 426 -2.32 -10.87 9.74
C TYR A 426 -0.92 -11.48 9.58
N LEU A 427 -0.53 -12.38 10.48
CA LEU A 427 0.75 -13.09 10.40
C LEU A 427 0.81 -14.02 9.18
N SER A 428 -0.30 -14.68 8.84
CA SER A 428 -0.39 -15.52 7.63
C SER A 428 -0.11 -14.71 6.37
N PHE A 429 -0.58 -13.47 6.28
CA PHE A 429 -0.27 -12.59 5.15
C PHE A 429 1.23 -12.33 5.04
N ALA A 430 1.88 -12.01 6.15
CA ALA A 430 3.33 -11.81 6.16
C ALA A 430 4.09 -13.06 5.70
N VAL A 431 3.70 -14.23 6.18
CA VAL A 431 4.26 -15.52 5.74
C VAL A 431 4.06 -15.73 4.23
N VAL A 432 2.88 -15.43 3.71
CA VAL A 432 2.59 -15.55 2.27
C VAL A 432 3.52 -14.67 1.44
N ILE A 433 3.71 -13.41 1.81
CA ILE A 433 4.63 -12.50 1.10
C ILE A 433 6.08 -13.02 1.17
N VAL A 434 6.55 -13.48 2.33
CA VAL A 434 7.89 -14.05 2.48
C VAL A 434 8.07 -15.28 1.58
N VAL A 435 7.07 -16.19 1.55
CA VAL A 435 7.11 -17.41 0.72
C VAL A 435 7.13 -17.06 -0.77
N ILE A 436 6.27 -16.14 -1.22
CA ILE A 436 6.23 -15.69 -2.62
C ILE A 436 7.57 -15.06 -3.00
N SER A 437 8.05 -14.12 -2.19
CA SER A 437 9.32 -13.42 -2.42
C SER A 437 10.51 -14.39 -2.45
N THR A 438 10.56 -15.36 -1.55
CA THR A 438 11.60 -16.39 -1.54
C THR A 438 11.58 -17.23 -2.82
N ARG A 439 10.39 -17.60 -3.31
CA ARG A 439 10.25 -18.33 -4.58
C ARG A 439 10.79 -17.51 -5.76
N ILE A 440 10.45 -16.22 -5.82
CA ILE A 440 10.93 -15.33 -6.88
C ILE A 440 12.46 -15.18 -6.78
N VAL A 441 13.03 -14.91 -5.60
CA VAL A 441 14.48 -14.78 -5.40
C VAL A 441 15.24 -16.03 -5.86
N ARG A 442 14.74 -17.22 -5.51
CA ARG A 442 15.37 -18.49 -5.90
C ARG A 442 15.36 -18.76 -7.41
N ARG A 443 14.38 -18.22 -8.12
CA ARG A 443 14.23 -18.40 -9.57
C ARG A 443 14.89 -17.31 -10.41
N SER A 444 15.11 -16.16 -9.81
CA SER A 444 15.63 -14.96 -10.50
C SER A 444 17.15 -14.89 -10.42
N ASN A 445 17.83 -15.82 -11.11
CA ASN A 445 19.29 -15.90 -11.11
C ASN A 445 19.95 -15.40 -12.41
N THR A 446 19.15 -14.98 -13.39
CA THR A 446 19.67 -14.46 -14.68
C THR A 446 19.69 -12.92 -14.68
N PRO A 447 20.51 -12.29 -15.53
CA PRO A 447 20.52 -10.83 -15.67
C PRO A 447 19.16 -10.24 -16.03
N GLU A 448 18.35 -10.98 -16.82
CA GLU A 448 17.03 -10.55 -17.28
C GLU A 448 16.02 -10.53 -16.13
N THR A 449 16.13 -11.43 -15.16
CA THR A 449 15.24 -11.54 -14.00
C THR A 449 15.76 -10.77 -12.77
N ARG A 450 16.84 -10.00 -12.91
CA ARG A 450 17.46 -9.24 -11.82
C ARG A 450 16.47 -8.28 -11.13
N ASN A 451 15.65 -7.59 -11.91
CA ASN A 451 14.67 -6.64 -11.36
C ASN A 451 13.58 -7.36 -10.55
N ASP A 452 13.18 -8.57 -10.96
CA ASP A 452 12.26 -9.41 -10.19
C ASP A 452 12.88 -9.83 -8.85
N ARG A 453 14.17 -10.15 -8.84
CA ARG A 453 14.92 -10.45 -7.63
C ARG A 453 14.97 -9.26 -6.68
N ILE A 454 15.27 -8.06 -7.20
CA ILE A 454 15.28 -6.82 -6.42
C ILE A 454 13.91 -6.59 -5.78
N LEU A 455 12.84 -6.63 -6.59
CA LEU A 455 11.47 -6.47 -6.13
C LEU A 455 11.13 -7.45 -4.99
N ALA A 456 11.46 -8.73 -5.16
CA ALA A 456 11.15 -9.75 -4.18
C ALA A 456 11.95 -9.56 -2.88
N MET A 457 13.21 -9.18 -2.96
CA MET A 457 14.01 -8.85 -1.76
C MET A 457 13.43 -7.63 -1.03
N VAL A 458 13.02 -6.59 -1.77
CA VAL A 458 12.36 -5.42 -1.18
C VAL A 458 11.03 -5.80 -0.53
N GLY A 459 10.19 -6.60 -1.20
CA GLY A 459 8.91 -7.07 -0.63
C GLY A 459 9.09 -7.87 0.65
N MET A 460 10.10 -8.75 0.69
CA MET A 460 10.44 -9.53 1.89
C MET A 460 11.00 -8.65 3.02
N GLY A 461 11.92 -7.73 2.69
CA GLY A 461 12.46 -6.77 3.64
C GLY A 461 11.37 -5.87 4.22
N LEU A 462 10.47 -5.38 3.36
CA LEU A 462 9.37 -4.51 3.75
C LEU A 462 8.41 -5.20 4.72
N VAL A 463 7.98 -6.45 4.45
CA VAL A 463 7.05 -7.15 5.33
C VAL A 463 7.69 -7.51 6.67
N CYS A 464 8.95 -7.98 6.67
CA CYS A 464 9.65 -8.29 7.92
C CYS A 464 9.97 -7.03 8.73
N GLY A 465 10.37 -5.95 8.06
CA GLY A 465 10.59 -4.65 8.69
C GLY A 465 9.32 -4.10 9.30
N SER A 466 8.21 -4.11 8.55
CA SER A 466 6.91 -3.63 9.04
C SER A 466 6.40 -4.43 10.23
N LEU A 467 6.62 -5.76 10.29
CA LEU A 467 6.28 -6.55 11.49
C LEU A 467 6.98 -6.04 12.75
N VAL A 468 8.24 -5.64 12.66
CA VAL A 468 8.96 -5.03 13.79
C VAL A 468 8.51 -3.59 14.04
N GLY A 469 8.26 -2.83 12.98
CA GLY A 469 7.67 -1.50 13.08
C GLY A 469 6.33 -1.52 13.83
N ASP A 470 5.52 -2.55 13.62
CA ASP A 470 4.22 -2.73 14.27
C ASP A 470 4.30 -2.97 15.78
N PHE A 471 5.41 -3.48 16.31
CA PHE A 471 5.62 -3.52 17.76
C PHE A 471 5.72 -2.14 18.39
N THR A 472 6.05 -1.11 17.63
CA THR A 472 6.34 0.22 18.15
C THR A 472 5.42 1.32 17.64
N SER A 473 4.71 1.10 16.52
CA SER A 473 3.93 2.16 15.88
C SER A 473 2.58 1.73 15.30
N GLY A 474 2.37 0.44 15.02
CA GLY A 474 1.18 -0.03 14.31
C GLY A 474 1.14 0.45 12.87
N ALA A 475 1.99 -0.13 12.02
CA ALA A 475 2.35 0.46 10.74
C ALA A 475 1.76 -0.23 9.50
N MET A 476 1.52 -1.54 9.53
CA MET A 476 1.21 -2.29 8.30
C MET A 476 -0.22 -2.12 7.83
N PHE A 477 -1.17 -2.02 8.75
CA PHE A 477 -2.56 -1.72 8.43
C PHE A 477 -2.96 -0.36 8.99
N LEU A 478 -3.79 0.36 8.23
CA LEU A 478 -4.34 1.63 8.65
C LEU A 478 -5.08 1.48 9.97
N GLN A 479 -4.72 2.34 10.88
CA GLN A 479 -5.57 2.58 12.04
C GLN A 479 -6.61 3.63 11.65
N PRO A 480 -7.90 3.42 11.90
CA PRO A 480 -8.98 4.25 11.38
C PRO A 480 -8.80 5.75 11.60
N ARG A 481 -8.20 6.16 12.72
CA ARG A 481 -7.94 7.57 13.03
C ARG A 481 -6.67 8.15 12.43
N GLN A 482 -5.77 7.31 11.92
CA GLN A 482 -4.53 7.79 11.30
C GLN A 482 -4.67 8.11 9.81
N VAL A 483 -5.80 7.75 9.18
CA VAL A 483 -6.04 8.01 7.75
C VAL A 483 -6.09 9.50 7.42
N GLY A 484 -6.34 10.36 8.41
CA GLY A 484 -6.21 11.80 8.26
C GLY A 484 -4.77 12.32 8.14
N SER A 485 -3.75 11.47 8.30
CA SER A 485 -2.35 11.90 8.18
C SER A 485 -1.76 11.49 6.84
N SER A 486 -1.03 12.41 6.20
CA SER A 486 -0.29 12.16 4.96
C SER A 486 0.65 10.94 5.07
N GLY A 487 1.18 10.69 6.27
CA GLY A 487 2.06 9.57 6.55
C GLY A 487 1.40 8.21 6.36
N SER A 488 0.20 8.04 6.88
CA SER A 488 -0.49 6.74 6.82
C SER A 488 -0.88 6.37 5.38
N ILE A 489 -1.30 7.35 4.57
CA ILE A 489 -1.63 7.11 3.16
C ILE A 489 -0.39 6.74 2.36
N THR A 490 0.71 7.47 2.54
CA THR A 490 1.98 7.14 1.86
C THR A 490 2.39 5.69 2.17
N GLN A 491 2.29 5.28 3.42
CA GLN A 491 2.64 3.93 3.85
C GLN A 491 1.81 2.87 3.14
N ILE A 492 0.51 2.99 3.22
CA ILE A 492 -0.37 1.98 2.69
C ILE A 492 -0.22 1.84 1.20
N PHE A 493 -0.35 2.94 0.46
CA PHE A 493 -0.31 2.85 -0.99
C PHE A 493 1.04 2.32 -1.47
N SER A 494 2.16 2.87 -0.98
CA SER A 494 3.49 2.43 -1.42
C SER A 494 3.76 0.97 -1.06
N THR A 495 3.41 0.54 0.16
CA THR A 495 3.58 -0.83 0.64
C THR A 495 2.72 -1.81 -0.16
N TRP A 496 1.43 -1.52 -0.31
CA TRP A 496 0.50 -2.43 -0.97
C TRP A 496 0.68 -2.48 -2.48
N ILE A 497 1.16 -1.40 -3.13
CA ILE A 497 1.60 -1.43 -4.53
C ILE A 497 2.79 -2.37 -4.69
N ILE A 498 3.80 -2.31 -3.81
CA ILE A 498 4.95 -3.22 -3.85
C ILE A 498 4.50 -4.68 -3.68
N TYR A 499 3.62 -4.97 -2.71
CA TYR A 499 3.08 -6.33 -2.54
C TYR A 499 2.25 -6.78 -3.76
N GLY A 500 1.47 -5.89 -4.35
CA GLY A 500 0.77 -6.14 -5.62
C GLY A 500 1.72 -6.48 -6.76
N CYS A 501 2.84 -5.77 -6.87
CA CYS A 501 3.90 -6.07 -7.86
C CYS A 501 4.55 -7.44 -7.61
N VAL A 502 4.83 -7.80 -6.34
CA VAL A 502 5.38 -9.13 -5.97
C VAL A 502 4.40 -10.24 -6.35
N MET A 503 3.12 -10.07 -6.00
CA MET A 503 2.07 -11.06 -6.33
C MET A 503 1.87 -11.19 -7.85
N TYR A 504 1.90 -10.08 -8.58
CA TYR A 504 1.85 -10.07 -10.05
C TYR A 504 2.99 -10.90 -10.66
N LYS A 505 4.21 -10.73 -10.18
CA LYS A 505 5.37 -11.50 -10.66
C LYS A 505 5.25 -13.00 -10.36
N ASP A 506 4.79 -13.40 -9.15
CA ASP A 506 4.55 -14.83 -8.86
C ASP A 506 3.49 -15.43 -9.80
N GLN A 507 2.45 -14.65 -10.11
CA GLN A 507 1.39 -15.10 -11.01
C GLN A 507 1.90 -15.28 -12.45
N LEU A 508 2.70 -14.35 -12.97
CA LEU A 508 3.34 -14.50 -14.28
C LEU A 508 4.19 -15.77 -14.36
N TRP A 509 4.98 -16.06 -13.31
CA TRP A 509 5.79 -17.26 -13.24
C TRP A 509 4.95 -18.54 -13.20
N ARG A 510 3.82 -18.54 -12.50
CA ARG A 510 2.90 -19.67 -12.48
C ARG A 510 2.27 -19.91 -13.85
N MET A 511 1.80 -18.84 -14.49
CA MET A 511 1.19 -18.92 -15.83
C MET A 511 2.19 -19.45 -16.86
N ALA A 512 3.44 -18.95 -16.84
CA ALA A 512 4.50 -19.45 -17.72
C ALA A 512 4.77 -20.95 -17.52
N ARG A 513 4.75 -21.44 -16.27
CA ARG A 513 4.94 -22.86 -15.95
C ARG A 513 3.81 -23.75 -16.50
N TRP A 514 2.59 -23.24 -16.55
CA TRP A 514 1.43 -23.97 -17.07
C TRP A 514 1.24 -23.81 -18.58
N GLY A 515 2.18 -23.18 -19.29
CA GLY A 515 2.08 -22.90 -20.70
C GLY A 515 0.98 -21.89 -21.07
N LEU A 516 0.37 -21.25 -20.06
CA LEU A 516 -0.66 -20.25 -20.23
C LEU A 516 0.01 -18.92 -20.63
N LYS A 517 -0.18 -18.50 -21.88
CA LYS A 517 0.19 -17.14 -22.29
C LYS A 517 -0.91 -16.17 -21.87
N LEU A 518 -0.53 -15.05 -21.28
CA LEU A 518 -1.44 -13.90 -21.25
C LEU A 518 -1.75 -13.56 -22.71
N GLU A 519 -2.95 -13.86 -23.18
CA GLU A 519 -3.42 -13.38 -24.49
C GLU A 519 -3.30 -11.84 -24.47
N LYS A 520 -2.37 -11.33 -25.31
CA LYS A 520 -2.14 -9.90 -25.50
C LYS A 520 -3.36 -9.24 -26.14
#